data_0b77e094fa551f7d3830c67950f0bbaf
#
_entry.id   0b77e094fa551f7d3830c67950f0bbaf
#
_cell.length_a   1.000
_cell.length_b   1.000
_cell.length_c   1.000
_cell.angle_alpha   90.00
_cell.angle_beta   90.00
_cell.angle_gamma   90.00
#
_symmetry.space_group_name_H-M   'P 1'
#
loop_
_entity.id
_entity.type
_entity.pdbx_description
1 polymer ?
#
loop_
_entity_poly.entity_id
_entity_poly.type
_entity_poly.pdbx_seq_one_letter_code
_entity_poly.pdbx_strand_id
1 'polypeptide(L)'
;MKLGLETESYHLFFQQGVMDIFGFIAKTSELGLDGVEINIIPDVGLHPEFGVLNGVSPEYLAKVREAIESHGLYCEIDTRFTSHEAINRAVEIASALGAGVIRTYMFRRGEYNPQKYPEIITQLKSLTPLLSKKKIKLAIENHEDETADEIIEVVESVNSEWVGAHCDIGNGMMAWEEPLETVRKLAPYTYSTHFKDHIVTRNGKDLVVCGVPIGEGSIDIDTCFKTLVNESSLTRINIETCFPYASPFARPKGTGGVDTLEGTFAVKPAPFDESKIKPLEYYYPAKISESVLQELMAAQNRCVQVSV
;
A
#
# COMPACT_ATOMS: atom_id res chain seq x y z
N MET A 1 2.72 -19.13 5.10
CA MET A 1 2.52 -17.76 4.54
C MET A 1 3.89 -17.15 4.28
N LYS A 2 4.13 -16.58 3.11
CA LYS A 2 5.33 -15.82 2.81
C LYS A 2 5.14 -14.36 3.20
N LEU A 3 6.21 -13.68 3.60
CA LEU A 3 6.17 -12.26 3.95
C LEU A 3 7.02 -11.45 2.97
N GLY A 4 6.48 -10.36 2.45
CA GLY A 4 7.19 -9.41 1.61
C GLY A 4 7.19 -8.02 2.21
N LEU A 5 7.92 -7.12 1.57
CA LEU A 5 8.01 -5.72 1.93
C LEU A 5 7.65 -4.85 0.73
N GLU A 6 6.82 -3.85 0.97
CA GLU A 6 6.48 -2.83 -0.01
C GLU A 6 7.46 -1.66 0.09
N THR A 7 7.82 -1.06 -1.05
CA THR A 7 8.83 0.00 -1.17
C THR A 7 8.50 1.30 -0.43
N GLU A 8 7.20 1.60 -0.18
CA GLU A 8 6.76 2.73 0.63
C GLU A 8 7.34 2.67 2.06
N SER A 9 7.59 1.47 2.57
CA SER A 9 8.23 1.26 3.88
C SER A 9 9.61 1.93 4.02
N TYR A 10 10.28 2.24 2.90
CA TYR A 10 11.54 2.98 2.83
C TYR A 10 11.43 4.25 1.98
N HIS A 11 10.24 4.83 1.88
CA HIS A 11 9.94 5.97 1.02
C HIS A 11 10.93 7.14 1.17
N LEU A 12 11.26 7.53 2.41
CA LEU A 12 12.23 8.61 2.65
C LEU A 12 13.63 8.28 2.08
N PHE A 13 14.03 7.03 2.14
CA PHE A 13 15.34 6.60 1.61
C PHE A 13 15.38 6.69 0.08
N PHE A 14 14.30 6.31 -0.59
CA PHE A 14 14.18 6.47 -2.04
C PHE A 14 14.14 7.94 -2.43
N GLN A 15 13.32 8.76 -1.77
CA GLN A 15 13.20 10.19 -2.06
C GLN A 15 14.51 10.95 -1.91
N GLN A 16 15.37 10.53 -0.97
CA GLN A 16 16.67 11.15 -0.73
C GLN A 16 17.78 10.55 -1.62
N GLY A 17 17.49 9.55 -2.45
CA GLY A 17 18.49 8.85 -3.25
C GLY A 17 19.51 8.05 -2.43
N VAL A 18 19.18 7.73 -1.18
CA VAL A 18 20.03 6.91 -0.28
C VAL A 18 19.84 5.42 -0.55
N MET A 19 18.69 5.06 -1.08
CA MET A 19 18.34 3.68 -1.48
C MET A 19 17.84 3.70 -2.92
N ASP A 20 18.26 2.73 -3.70
CA ASP A 20 17.68 2.39 -5.00
C ASP A 20 16.98 1.03 -4.92
N ILE A 21 16.40 0.58 -6.04
CA ILE A 21 15.66 -0.69 -6.07
C ILE A 21 16.56 -1.89 -5.75
N PHE A 22 17.84 -1.86 -6.11
CA PHE A 22 18.77 -2.96 -5.82
C PHE A 22 19.12 -3.00 -4.33
N GLY A 23 19.34 -1.84 -3.72
CA GLY A 23 19.52 -1.70 -2.28
C GLY A 23 18.30 -2.17 -1.49
N PHE A 24 17.08 -1.87 -1.96
CA PHE A 24 15.84 -2.34 -1.35
C PHE A 24 15.68 -3.87 -1.43
N ILE A 25 15.94 -4.47 -2.60
CA ILE A 25 15.90 -5.93 -2.80
C ILE A 25 16.88 -6.62 -1.84
N ALA A 26 18.12 -6.13 -1.78
CA ALA A 26 19.12 -6.67 -0.85
C ALA A 26 18.68 -6.51 0.60
N LYS A 27 18.14 -5.33 0.98
CA LYS A 27 17.66 -5.05 2.33
C LYS A 27 16.49 -5.96 2.73
N THR A 28 15.54 -6.20 1.84
CA THR A 28 14.43 -7.13 2.07
C THR A 28 14.93 -8.55 2.35
N SER A 29 15.90 -9.01 1.58
CA SER A 29 16.55 -10.31 1.80
C SER A 29 17.31 -10.37 3.13
N GLU A 30 18.04 -9.30 3.51
CA GLU A 30 18.73 -9.19 4.81
C GLU A 30 17.76 -9.28 6.00
N LEU A 31 16.54 -8.76 5.84
CA LEU A 31 15.48 -8.84 6.85
C LEU A 31 14.86 -10.24 6.94
N GLY A 32 15.24 -11.18 6.07
CA GLY A 32 14.70 -12.54 6.05
C GLY A 32 13.33 -12.65 5.43
N LEU A 33 12.90 -11.66 4.66
CA LEU A 33 11.61 -11.66 3.97
C LEU A 33 11.68 -12.42 2.65
N ASP A 34 10.51 -12.80 2.14
CA ASP A 34 10.35 -13.68 0.97
C ASP A 34 10.04 -12.93 -0.34
N GLY A 35 9.77 -11.62 -0.30
CA GLY A 35 9.34 -10.92 -1.49
C GLY A 35 9.40 -9.40 -1.40
N VAL A 36 9.24 -8.78 -2.57
CA VAL A 36 9.18 -7.33 -2.74
C VAL A 36 7.90 -6.92 -3.46
N GLU A 37 7.29 -5.83 -3.02
CA GLU A 37 6.30 -5.10 -3.79
C GLU A 37 6.91 -3.76 -4.22
N ILE A 38 6.89 -3.50 -5.52
CA ILE A 38 7.60 -2.39 -6.15
C ILE A 38 6.60 -1.33 -6.58
N ASN A 39 6.66 -0.17 -5.95
CA ASN A 39 5.85 0.98 -6.27
C ASN A 39 6.39 1.69 -7.53
N ILE A 40 5.60 1.65 -8.60
CA ILE A 40 5.89 2.35 -9.86
C ILE A 40 5.10 3.66 -9.98
N ILE A 41 4.67 4.21 -8.86
CA ILE A 41 3.88 5.43 -8.80
C ILE A 41 4.82 6.64 -8.85
N PRO A 42 4.63 7.56 -9.78
CA PRO A 42 5.35 8.82 -9.79
C PRO A 42 5.07 9.61 -8.50
N ASP A 43 6.10 9.93 -7.78
CA ASP A 43 6.03 10.81 -6.63
C ASP A 43 7.26 11.72 -6.60
N VAL A 44 7.22 12.72 -5.73
CA VAL A 44 8.26 13.73 -5.67
C VAL A 44 9.54 13.11 -5.09
N GLY A 45 10.70 13.37 -5.73
CA GLY A 45 11.99 12.73 -5.42
C GLY A 45 12.16 11.36 -6.07
N LEU A 46 11.12 10.81 -6.69
CA LEU A 46 11.16 9.57 -7.44
C LEU A 46 11.16 9.83 -8.96
N HIS A 47 11.30 8.77 -9.75
CA HIS A 47 11.19 8.92 -11.20
C HIS A 47 9.79 9.38 -11.61
N PRO A 48 9.65 10.40 -12.49
CA PRO A 48 8.37 11.05 -12.80
C PRO A 48 7.36 10.17 -13.54
N GLU A 49 7.77 8.98 -13.99
CA GLU A 49 6.88 8.02 -14.68
C GLU A 49 6.89 6.63 -14.04
N PHE A 50 7.95 6.25 -13.34
CA PHE A 50 8.19 4.87 -12.93
C PHE A 50 8.47 4.71 -11.42
N GLY A 51 8.21 5.74 -10.62
CA GLY A 51 8.33 5.69 -9.16
C GLY A 51 9.74 5.34 -8.69
N VAL A 52 9.88 4.25 -7.95
CA VAL A 52 11.19 3.81 -7.42
C VAL A 52 12.13 3.20 -8.48
N LEU A 53 11.62 2.91 -9.69
CA LEU A 53 12.44 2.43 -10.80
C LEU A 53 13.07 3.61 -11.55
N ASN A 54 14.35 3.50 -11.88
CA ASN A 54 15.10 4.53 -12.65
C ASN A 54 14.85 4.46 -14.16
N GLY A 55 13.89 3.66 -14.62
CA GLY A 55 13.52 3.47 -16.00
C GLY A 55 12.92 2.09 -16.24
N VAL A 56 12.58 1.81 -17.50
CA VAL A 56 11.92 0.56 -17.91
C VAL A 56 12.55 -0.03 -19.17
N SER A 57 13.84 0.27 -19.46
CA SER A 57 14.50 -0.41 -20.57
C SER A 57 14.55 -1.92 -20.31
N PRO A 58 14.45 -2.76 -21.34
CA PRO A 58 14.52 -4.22 -21.19
C PRO A 58 15.76 -4.68 -20.42
N GLU A 59 16.90 -4.05 -20.65
CA GLU A 59 18.17 -4.36 -19.99
C GLU A 59 18.14 -3.99 -18.49
N TYR A 60 17.51 -2.88 -18.14
CA TYR A 60 17.37 -2.46 -16.75
C TYR A 60 16.42 -3.39 -16.00
N LEU A 61 15.23 -3.64 -16.56
CA LEU A 61 14.25 -4.54 -15.94
C LEU A 61 14.79 -5.98 -15.81
N ALA A 62 15.59 -6.45 -16.79
CA ALA A 62 16.26 -7.74 -16.69
C ALA A 62 17.23 -7.81 -15.49
N LYS A 63 17.98 -6.74 -15.21
CA LYS A 63 18.86 -6.67 -14.03
C LYS A 63 18.06 -6.63 -12.71
N VAL A 64 16.95 -5.89 -12.66
CA VAL A 64 16.08 -5.86 -11.47
C VAL A 64 15.51 -7.25 -11.22
N ARG A 65 15.02 -7.93 -12.26
CA ARG A 65 14.52 -9.30 -12.17
C ARG A 65 15.60 -10.26 -11.68
N GLU A 66 16.81 -10.21 -12.26
CA GLU A 66 17.95 -11.03 -11.84
C GLU A 66 18.27 -10.83 -10.35
N ALA A 67 18.23 -9.57 -9.87
CA ALA A 67 18.43 -9.27 -8.47
C ALA A 67 17.36 -9.92 -7.60
N ILE A 68 16.07 -9.80 -7.95
CA ILE A 68 14.96 -10.45 -7.24
C ILE A 68 15.13 -11.96 -7.20
N GLU A 69 15.37 -12.58 -8.35
CA GLU A 69 15.53 -14.04 -8.49
C GLU A 69 16.78 -14.57 -7.75
N SER A 70 17.90 -13.84 -7.77
CA SER A 70 19.14 -14.24 -7.08
C SER A 70 19.00 -14.25 -5.56
N HIS A 71 18.09 -13.44 -5.02
CA HIS A 71 17.73 -13.45 -3.60
C HIS A 71 16.57 -14.41 -3.28
N GLY A 72 15.99 -15.09 -4.27
CA GLY A 72 14.87 -16.01 -4.09
C GLY A 72 13.56 -15.34 -3.71
N LEU A 73 13.41 -14.05 -4.00
CA LEU A 73 12.24 -13.27 -3.64
C LEU A 73 11.13 -13.38 -4.69
N TYR A 74 9.87 -13.30 -4.24
CA TYR A 74 8.76 -13.04 -5.17
C TYR A 74 8.68 -11.54 -5.47
N CYS A 75 7.93 -11.16 -6.53
CA CYS A 75 7.69 -9.78 -6.92
C CYS A 75 6.19 -9.52 -7.08
N GLU A 76 5.72 -8.39 -6.58
CA GLU A 76 4.45 -7.75 -6.89
C GLU A 76 4.69 -6.31 -7.34
N ILE A 77 3.72 -5.72 -8.02
CA ILE A 77 3.82 -4.35 -8.52
C ILE A 77 2.69 -3.53 -7.91
N ASP A 78 3.04 -2.34 -7.48
CA ASP A 78 2.11 -1.32 -7.02
C ASP A 78 2.01 -0.18 -8.04
N THR A 79 0.77 0.17 -8.42
CA THR A 79 0.45 1.27 -9.32
C THR A 79 -0.79 2.02 -8.86
N ARG A 80 -1.23 3.03 -9.61
CA ARG A 80 -2.46 3.78 -9.32
C ARG A 80 -3.36 3.87 -10.54
N PHE A 81 -4.68 3.97 -10.22
CA PHE A 81 -5.77 4.13 -11.17
C PHE A 81 -6.04 2.90 -12.04
N THR A 82 -7.20 2.95 -12.69
CA THR A 82 -7.73 1.84 -13.48
C THR A 82 -7.71 2.13 -14.98
N SER A 83 -7.10 3.25 -15.40
CA SER A 83 -7.04 3.59 -16.81
C SER A 83 -6.24 2.55 -17.61
N HIS A 84 -6.60 2.36 -18.89
CA HIS A 84 -5.86 1.45 -19.76
C HIS A 84 -4.37 1.78 -19.84
N GLU A 85 -4.01 3.05 -19.85
CA GLU A 85 -2.61 3.49 -19.88
C GLU A 85 -1.84 3.02 -18.64
N ALA A 86 -2.40 3.29 -17.45
CA ALA A 86 -1.77 2.91 -16.18
C ALA A 86 -1.61 1.40 -16.06
N ILE A 87 -2.70 0.65 -16.33
CA ILE A 87 -2.68 -0.81 -16.18
C ILE A 87 -1.84 -1.48 -17.27
N ASN A 88 -1.89 -1.04 -18.54
CA ASN A 88 -1.01 -1.59 -19.57
C ASN A 88 0.48 -1.42 -19.22
N ARG A 89 0.87 -0.23 -18.76
CA ARG A 89 2.24 0.03 -18.28
C ARG A 89 2.62 -0.91 -17.13
N ALA A 90 1.76 -1.03 -16.13
CA ALA A 90 2.00 -1.92 -15.00
C ALA A 90 2.11 -3.39 -15.43
N VAL A 91 1.29 -3.85 -16.37
CA VAL A 91 1.34 -5.22 -16.92
C VAL A 91 2.63 -5.48 -17.69
N GLU A 92 3.14 -4.50 -18.43
CA GLU A 92 4.44 -4.62 -19.12
C GLU A 92 5.59 -4.77 -18.12
N ILE A 93 5.64 -3.92 -17.10
CA ILE A 93 6.65 -3.98 -16.04
C ILE A 93 6.52 -5.29 -15.25
N ALA A 94 5.31 -5.64 -14.80
CA ALA A 94 5.05 -6.88 -14.08
C ALA A 94 5.48 -8.12 -14.88
N SER A 95 5.18 -8.14 -16.19
CA SER A 95 5.60 -9.24 -17.07
C SER A 95 7.14 -9.32 -17.17
N ALA A 96 7.82 -8.20 -17.25
CA ALA A 96 9.28 -8.15 -17.34
C ALA A 96 9.95 -8.61 -16.02
N LEU A 97 9.37 -8.22 -14.88
CA LEU A 97 9.89 -8.58 -13.55
C LEU A 97 9.42 -9.95 -13.05
N GLY A 98 8.48 -10.59 -13.75
CA GLY A 98 7.93 -11.89 -13.34
C GLY A 98 6.89 -11.79 -12.21
N ALA A 99 6.29 -10.61 -12.01
CA ALA A 99 5.24 -10.40 -11.03
C ALA A 99 3.91 -10.98 -11.50
N GLY A 100 3.20 -11.67 -10.60
CA GLY A 100 1.90 -12.27 -10.88
C GLY A 100 0.71 -11.47 -10.36
N VAL A 101 0.96 -10.42 -9.58
CA VAL A 101 -0.06 -9.54 -9.02
C VAL A 101 0.34 -8.09 -9.24
N ILE A 102 -0.65 -7.26 -9.57
CA ILE A 102 -0.57 -5.81 -9.62
C ILE A 102 -1.60 -5.26 -8.66
N ARG A 103 -1.18 -4.45 -7.70
CA ARG A 103 -2.06 -3.65 -6.86
C ARG A 103 -2.34 -2.31 -7.55
N THR A 104 -3.56 -1.81 -7.42
CA THR A 104 -3.96 -0.46 -7.82
C THR A 104 -5.13 0.03 -6.97
N TYR A 105 -5.44 1.31 -7.06
CA TYR A 105 -6.63 1.90 -6.45
C TYR A 105 -7.34 2.86 -7.41
N MET A 106 -8.59 3.23 -7.10
CA MET A 106 -9.47 3.89 -8.04
C MET A 106 -9.35 5.42 -8.03
N PHE A 107 -9.17 6.02 -6.85
CA PHE A 107 -9.21 7.47 -6.67
C PHE A 107 -8.00 7.99 -5.92
N ARG A 108 -7.60 9.22 -6.20
CA ARG A 108 -6.70 9.96 -5.30
C ARG A 108 -7.48 10.38 -4.06
N ARG A 109 -6.78 10.54 -2.95
CA ARG A 109 -7.37 11.09 -1.74
C ARG A 109 -8.15 12.37 -2.05
N GLY A 110 -9.40 12.42 -1.58
CA GLY A 110 -10.30 13.55 -1.78
C GLY A 110 -10.92 13.67 -3.18
N GLU A 111 -10.63 12.72 -4.08
CA GLU A 111 -11.27 12.65 -5.41
C GLU A 111 -12.33 11.53 -5.47
N TYR A 112 -12.64 10.90 -4.33
CA TYR A 112 -13.65 9.85 -4.25
C TYR A 112 -14.97 10.28 -4.91
N ASN A 113 -15.40 9.48 -5.87
CA ASN A 113 -16.64 9.72 -6.59
C ASN A 113 -17.27 8.41 -7.06
N PRO A 114 -18.25 7.86 -6.32
CA PRO A 114 -18.90 6.60 -6.67
C PRO A 114 -19.69 6.67 -7.98
N GLN A 115 -20.02 7.85 -8.49
CA GLN A 115 -20.65 8.00 -9.81
C GLN A 115 -19.73 7.54 -10.95
N LYS A 116 -18.43 7.43 -10.72
CA LYS A 116 -17.46 6.88 -11.68
C LYS A 116 -17.38 5.35 -11.69
N TYR A 117 -17.99 4.64 -10.75
CA TYR A 117 -17.93 3.17 -10.70
C TYR A 117 -18.36 2.49 -12.00
N PRO A 118 -19.46 2.87 -12.69
CA PRO A 118 -19.83 2.25 -13.96
C PRO A 118 -18.75 2.37 -15.03
N GLU A 119 -18.04 3.50 -15.08
CA GLU A 119 -16.93 3.72 -16.01
C GLU A 119 -15.73 2.84 -15.62
N ILE A 120 -15.34 2.85 -14.35
CA ILE A 120 -14.24 2.04 -13.80
C ILE A 120 -14.50 0.55 -14.05
N ILE A 121 -15.71 0.05 -13.76
CA ILE A 121 -16.11 -1.34 -13.99
C ILE A 121 -15.98 -1.69 -15.49
N THR A 122 -16.41 -0.78 -16.37
CA THR A 122 -16.28 -0.98 -17.83
C THR A 122 -14.82 -1.05 -18.26
N GLN A 123 -13.96 -0.18 -17.75
CA GLN A 123 -12.52 -0.21 -17.99
C GLN A 123 -11.90 -1.53 -17.50
N LEU A 124 -12.18 -1.92 -16.27
CA LEU A 124 -11.67 -3.16 -15.67
C LEU A 124 -12.10 -4.40 -16.46
N LYS A 125 -13.37 -4.49 -16.88
CA LYS A 125 -13.86 -5.57 -17.74
C LYS A 125 -13.08 -5.67 -19.04
N SER A 126 -12.80 -4.54 -19.67
CA SER A 126 -12.06 -4.51 -20.95
C SER A 126 -10.60 -4.91 -20.82
N LEU A 127 -10.01 -4.83 -19.62
CA LEU A 127 -8.64 -5.24 -19.31
C LEU A 127 -8.51 -6.75 -19.02
N THR A 128 -9.61 -7.43 -18.69
CA THR A 128 -9.55 -8.86 -18.29
C THR A 128 -8.93 -9.80 -19.34
N PRO A 129 -9.11 -9.60 -20.67
CA PRO A 129 -8.43 -10.44 -21.65
C PRO A 129 -6.90 -10.30 -21.65
N LEU A 130 -6.39 -9.08 -21.40
CA LEU A 130 -4.97 -8.83 -21.27
C LEU A 130 -4.41 -9.50 -20.01
N LEU A 131 -5.06 -9.29 -18.86
CA LEU A 131 -4.70 -9.87 -17.58
C LEU A 131 -4.67 -11.40 -17.66
N SER A 132 -5.69 -12.02 -18.24
CA SER A 132 -5.77 -13.46 -18.49
C SER A 132 -4.63 -13.97 -19.38
N LYS A 133 -4.38 -13.31 -20.50
CA LYS A 133 -3.28 -13.65 -21.42
C LYS A 133 -1.92 -13.59 -20.74
N LYS A 134 -1.73 -12.63 -19.85
CA LYS A 134 -0.46 -12.43 -19.12
C LYS A 134 -0.38 -13.23 -17.82
N LYS A 135 -1.50 -13.82 -17.38
CA LYS A 135 -1.64 -14.55 -16.09
C LYS A 135 -1.30 -13.65 -14.91
N ILE A 136 -1.74 -12.39 -14.95
CA ILE A 136 -1.55 -11.38 -13.90
C ILE A 136 -2.91 -11.09 -13.26
N LYS A 137 -2.96 -11.13 -11.95
CA LYS A 137 -4.09 -10.70 -11.14
C LYS A 137 -4.00 -9.20 -10.90
N LEU A 138 -5.12 -8.50 -11.04
CA LEU A 138 -5.25 -7.08 -10.69
C LEU A 138 -6.03 -6.98 -9.38
N ALA A 139 -5.43 -6.40 -8.37
CA ALA A 139 -5.98 -6.25 -7.03
C ALA A 139 -6.35 -4.78 -6.77
N ILE A 140 -7.62 -4.50 -6.52
CA ILE A 140 -8.14 -3.15 -6.26
C ILE A 140 -8.14 -2.91 -4.76
N GLU A 141 -7.46 -1.87 -4.31
CA GLU A 141 -7.29 -1.56 -2.90
C GLU A 141 -8.40 -0.66 -2.36
N ASN A 142 -8.73 -0.88 -1.09
CA ASN A 142 -9.43 0.07 -0.23
C ASN A 142 -8.44 1.16 0.23
N HIS A 143 -8.20 2.16 -0.63
CA HIS A 143 -7.17 3.17 -0.43
C HIS A 143 -7.72 4.47 0.18
N GLU A 144 -7.79 4.54 1.52
CA GLU A 144 -8.18 5.70 2.33
C GLU A 144 -9.63 6.19 2.18
N ASP A 145 -10.15 6.32 0.96
CA ASP A 145 -11.49 6.86 0.67
C ASP A 145 -12.56 5.75 0.59
N GLU A 146 -12.20 4.55 0.15
CA GLU A 146 -13.16 3.47 -0.09
C GLU A 146 -13.33 2.57 1.13
N THR A 147 -14.58 2.14 1.36
CA THR A 147 -14.90 1.06 2.29
C THR A 147 -14.79 -0.30 1.62
N ALA A 148 -14.71 -1.36 2.41
CA ALA A 148 -14.69 -2.72 1.88
C ALA A 148 -15.90 -3.05 0.99
N ASP A 149 -17.10 -2.62 1.38
CA ASP A 149 -18.32 -2.87 0.61
C ASP A 149 -18.27 -2.22 -0.78
N GLU A 150 -17.66 -1.05 -0.91
CA GLU A 150 -17.49 -0.34 -2.18
C GLU A 150 -16.47 -1.05 -3.10
N ILE A 151 -15.41 -1.61 -2.54
CA ILE A 151 -14.46 -2.45 -3.29
C ILE A 151 -15.14 -3.74 -3.77
N ILE A 152 -15.91 -4.39 -2.91
CA ILE A 152 -16.65 -5.62 -3.25
C ILE A 152 -17.65 -5.34 -4.39
N GLU A 153 -18.39 -4.23 -4.32
CA GLU A 153 -19.31 -3.82 -5.39
C GLU A 153 -18.62 -3.76 -6.76
N VAL A 154 -17.43 -3.15 -6.82
CA VAL A 154 -16.66 -3.04 -8.06
C VAL A 154 -16.16 -4.41 -8.50
N VAL A 155 -15.54 -5.19 -7.62
CA VAL A 155 -14.98 -6.52 -7.93
C VAL A 155 -16.05 -7.48 -8.41
N GLU A 156 -17.19 -7.58 -7.71
CA GLU A 156 -18.32 -8.43 -8.10
C GLU A 156 -18.94 -7.98 -9.42
N SER A 157 -19.07 -6.66 -9.63
CA SER A 157 -19.58 -6.13 -10.89
C SER A 157 -18.67 -6.43 -12.07
N VAL A 158 -17.35 -6.45 -11.88
CA VAL A 158 -16.39 -6.89 -12.93
C VAL A 158 -16.57 -8.37 -13.21
N ASN A 159 -16.80 -9.20 -12.20
CA ASN A 159 -17.06 -10.63 -12.27
C ASN A 159 -15.99 -11.39 -13.09
N SER A 160 -14.74 -11.27 -12.73
CA SER A 160 -13.61 -11.92 -13.39
C SER A 160 -12.62 -12.46 -12.39
N GLU A 161 -12.16 -13.69 -12.59
CA GLU A 161 -11.07 -14.26 -11.77
C GLU A 161 -9.74 -13.48 -11.84
N TRP A 162 -9.62 -12.54 -12.77
CA TRP A 162 -8.41 -11.72 -12.96
C TRP A 162 -8.44 -10.39 -12.23
N VAL A 163 -9.58 -10.03 -11.63
CA VAL A 163 -9.75 -8.80 -10.84
C VAL A 163 -10.32 -9.16 -9.47
N GLY A 164 -9.64 -8.76 -8.43
CA GLY A 164 -10.02 -9.00 -7.04
C GLY A 164 -9.66 -7.81 -6.15
N ALA A 165 -9.70 -8.02 -4.85
CA ALA A 165 -9.36 -6.99 -3.88
C ALA A 165 -7.87 -7.05 -3.50
N HIS A 166 -7.32 -5.88 -3.20
CA HIS A 166 -6.15 -5.75 -2.34
C HIS A 166 -6.64 -5.29 -0.97
N CYS A 167 -6.42 -6.11 0.03
CA CYS A 167 -6.86 -5.81 1.38
C CYS A 167 -5.77 -5.02 2.13
N ASP A 168 -5.89 -3.72 2.17
CA ASP A 168 -5.15 -2.90 3.13
C ASP A 168 -5.86 -2.95 4.48
N ILE A 169 -5.19 -3.45 5.50
CA ILE A 169 -5.82 -3.65 6.81
C ILE A 169 -5.98 -2.37 7.63
N GLY A 170 -5.29 -1.29 7.26
CA GLY A 170 -5.27 -0.03 8.01
C GLY A 170 -5.97 1.14 7.33
N ASN A 171 -6.04 1.15 5.99
CA ASN A 171 -6.54 2.31 5.24
C ASN A 171 -8.03 2.57 5.45
N GLY A 172 -8.84 1.53 5.71
CA GLY A 172 -10.26 1.68 6.06
C GLY A 172 -10.52 2.60 7.26
N MET A 173 -9.52 2.79 8.14
CA MET A 173 -9.65 3.74 9.26
C MET A 173 -9.89 5.17 8.79
N MET A 174 -9.30 5.62 7.66
CA MET A 174 -9.55 6.96 7.11
C MET A 174 -10.98 7.12 6.62
N ALA A 175 -11.63 6.03 6.21
CA ALA A 175 -13.06 5.99 5.87
C ALA A 175 -13.98 5.68 7.07
N TRP A 176 -13.47 5.65 8.31
CA TRP A 176 -14.20 5.27 9.51
C TRP A 176 -14.70 3.82 9.50
N GLU A 177 -13.99 2.92 8.84
CA GLU A 177 -14.29 1.49 8.85
C GLU A 177 -13.35 0.76 9.83
N GLU A 178 -13.93 -0.19 10.61
CA GLU A 178 -13.14 -0.98 11.56
C GLU A 178 -12.24 -1.96 10.82
N PRO A 179 -10.91 -1.96 11.06
CA PRO A 179 -9.94 -2.80 10.36
C PRO A 179 -10.32 -4.28 10.28
N LEU A 180 -10.75 -4.88 11.37
CA LEU A 180 -11.14 -6.28 11.37
C LEU A 180 -12.38 -6.56 10.51
N GLU A 181 -13.34 -5.63 10.46
CA GLU A 181 -14.51 -5.77 9.57
C GLU A 181 -14.11 -5.60 8.10
N THR A 182 -13.21 -4.64 7.79
CA THR A 182 -12.61 -4.51 6.46
C THR A 182 -11.98 -5.84 6.02
N VAL A 183 -11.13 -6.43 6.87
CA VAL A 183 -10.45 -7.70 6.59
C VAL A 183 -11.44 -8.84 6.38
N ARG A 184 -12.45 -9.00 7.25
CA ARG A 184 -13.46 -10.07 7.11
C ARG A 184 -14.23 -9.99 5.80
N LYS A 185 -14.61 -8.78 5.40
CA LYS A 185 -15.34 -8.56 4.16
C LYS A 185 -14.48 -8.83 2.94
N LEU A 186 -13.24 -8.31 2.91
CA LEU A 186 -12.35 -8.40 1.76
C LEU A 186 -11.64 -9.76 1.61
N ALA A 187 -11.41 -10.50 2.69
CA ALA A 187 -10.62 -11.74 2.66
C ALA A 187 -11.01 -12.72 1.54
N PRO A 188 -12.32 -13.00 1.26
CA PRO A 188 -12.70 -13.92 0.19
C PRO A 188 -12.34 -13.44 -1.23
N TYR A 189 -12.12 -12.14 -1.41
CA TYR A 189 -11.84 -11.50 -2.70
C TYR A 189 -10.37 -11.14 -2.88
N THR A 190 -9.53 -11.35 -1.84
CA THR A 190 -8.20 -10.77 -1.74
C THR A 190 -7.14 -11.55 -2.52
N TYR A 191 -6.36 -10.82 -3.33
CA TYR A 191 -5.20 -11.32 -4.09
C TYR A 191 -3.85 -10.85 -3.57
N SER A 192 -3.81 -9.70 -2.88
CA SER A 192 -2.64 -9.16 -2.19
C SER A 192 -3.06 -8.29 -1.00
N THR A 193 -2.12 -7.88 -0.17
CA THR A 193 -2.40 -7.10 1.04
C THR A 193 -1.32 -6.07 1.30
N HIS A 194 -1.71 -4.96 1.96
CA HIS A 194 -0.81 -4.18 2.78
C HIS A 194 -1.10 -4.44 4.26
N PHE A 195 -0.09 -4.98 4.93
CA PHE A 195 -0.15 -5.27 6.36
C PHE A 195 0.60 -4.20 7.12
N LYS A 196 -0.12 -3.43 7.92
CA LYS A 196 0.36 -2.23 8.61
C LYS A 196 -0.34 -2.04 9.94
N ASP A 197 0.14 -1.11 10.75
CA ASP A 197 -0.54 -0.73 11.99
C ASP A 197 -0.66 0.79 12.11
N HIS A 198 -1.78 1.21 12.64
CA HIS A 198 -2.15 2.61 12.74
C HIS A 198 -2.65 2.99 14.14
N ILE A 199 -2.56 4.28 14.44
CA ILE A 199 -3.25 4.91 15.57
C ILE A 199 -4.03 6.13 15.09
N VAL A 200 -5.09 6.47 15.79
CA VAL A 200 -5.67 7.81 15.70
C VAL A 200 -4.94 8.72 16.69
N THR A 201 -4.45 9.85 16.20
CA THR A 201 -3.73 10.82 17.03
C THR A 201 -4.14 12.25 16.66
N ARG A 202 -3.53 13.24 17.32
CA ARG A 202 -3.77 14.65 17.03
C ARG A 202 -2.61 15.27 16.26
N ASN A 203 -2.97 16.12 15.30
CA ASN A 203 -2.07 17.06 14.65
C ASN A 203 -2.63 18.48 14.88
N GLY A 204 -2.19 19.12 15.95
CA GLY A 204 -2.83 20.34 16.44
C GLY A 204 -4.25 20.08 16.93
N LYS A 205 -5.26 20.70 16.30
CA LYS A 205 -6.68 20.46 16.59
C LYS A 205 -7.33 19.36 15.75
N ASP A 206 -6.67 18.92 14.71
CA ASP A 206 -7.22 17.93 13.79
C ASP A 206 -6.89 16.52 14.25
N LEU A 207 -7.79 15.58 13.95
CA LEU A 207 -7.54 14.16 14.11
C LEU A 207 -6.93 13.62 12.82
N VAL A 208 -5.92 12.77 12.98
CA VAL A 208 -5.26 12.09 11.88
C VAL A 208 -5.05 10.61 12.20
N VAL A 209 -4.96 9.78 11.19
CA VAL A 209 -4.51 8.39 11.26
C VAL A 209 -3.02 8.39 10.97
N CYS A 210 -2.22 7.83 11.87
CA CYS A 210 -0.77 7.83 11.78
C CYS A 210 -0.24 6.40 11.76
N GLY A 211 0.67 6.11 10.81
CA GLY A 211 1.40 4.84 10.75
C GLY A 211 2.34 4.67 11.92
N VAL A 212 2.40 3.47 12.45
CA VAL A 212 3.28 3.06 13.55
C VAL A 212 3.88 1.67 13.27
N PRO A 213 4.93 1.24 14.00
CA PRO A 213 5.40 -0.15 13.90
C PRO A 213 4.27 -1.15 14.16
N ILE A 214 4.25 -2.25 13.41
CA ILE A 214 3.26 -3.32 13.60
C ILE A 214 3.36 -3.84 15.03
N GLY A 215 2.21 -3.90 15.71
CA GLY A 215 2.09 -4.29 17.11
C GLY A 215 2.19 -3.13 18.13
N GLU A 216 2.54 -1.91 17.69
CA GLU A 216 2.55 -0.72 18.53
C GLU A 216 1.30 0.17 18.33
N GLY A 217 0.43 -0.21 17.39
CA GLY A 217 -0.77 0.54 17.01
C GLY A 217 -2.04 0.19 17.76
N SER A 218 -3.14 0.29 17.04
CA SER A 218 -4.50 0.05 17.58
C SER A 218 -5.21 -1.10 16.87
N ILE A 219 -4.67 -1.60 15.77
CA ILE A 219 -5.29 -2.67 14.98
C ILE A 219 -5.07 -4.00 15.68
N ASP A 220 -6.09 -4.85 15.72
CA ASP A 220 -5.94 -6.24 16.17
C ASP A 220 -5.25 -7.06 15.09
N ILE A 221 -3.92 -6.89 15.02
CA ILE A 221 -3.03 -7.50 14.03
C ILE A 221 -3.17 -9.02 14.01
N ASP A 222 -3.21 -9.63 15.19
CA ASP A 222 -3.30 -11.09 15.32
C ASP A 222 -4.59 -11.66 14.72
N THR A 223 -5.71 -11.01 14.99
CA THR A 223 -7.01 -11.45 14.46
C THR A 223 -7.12 -11.15 12.97
N CYS A 224 -6.64 -10.00 12.49
CA CYS A 224 -6.57 -9.68 11.07
C CYS A 224 -5.72 -10.72 10.31
N PHE A 225 -4.53 -11.05 10.81
CA PHE A 225 -3.68 -12.08 10.22
C PHE A 225 -4.36 -13.45 10.16
N LYS A 226 -4.95 -13.90 11.27
CA LYS A 226 -5.66 -15.20 11.32
C LYS A 226 -6.85 -15.24 10.36
N THR A 227 -7.58 -14.15 10.22
CA THR A 227 -8.70 -14.04 9.27
C THR A 227 -8.19 -14.16 7.84
N LEU A 228 -7.15 -13.42 7.45
CA LEU A 228 -6.55 -13.52 6.12
C LEU A 228 -6.05 -14.94 5.82
N VAL A 229 -5.37 -15.58 6.76
CA VAL A 229 -4.86 -16.96 6.60
C VAL A 229 -6.00 -17.97 6.40
N ASN A 230 -7.10 -17.82 7.11
CA ASN A 230 -8.18 -18.81 7.13
C ASN A 230 -9.26 -18.58 6.07
N GLU A 231 -9.49 -17.33 5.69
CA GLU A 231 -10.65 -16.92 4.89
C GLU A 231 -10.29 -16.38 3.50
N SER A 232 -8.97 -16.27 3.19
CA SER A 232 -8.51 -15.88 1.85
C SER A 232 -7.75 -17.00 1.14
N SER A 233 -7.47 -16.79 -0.14
CA SER A 233 -6.59 -17.67 -0.95
C SER A 233 -5.13 -17.22 -0.93
N LEU A 234 -4.76 -16.29 -0.07
CA LEU A 234 -3.41 -15.71 0.00
C LEU A 234 -2.37 -16.75 0.42
N THR A 235 -1.24 -16.70 -0.25
CA THR A 235 -0.04 -17.46 0.11
C THR A 235 1.09 -16.55 0.61
N ARG A 236 0.88 -15.24 0.53
CA ARG A 236 1.84 -14.19 0.89
C ARG A 236 1.12 -12.94 1.38
N ILE A 237 1.83 -12.15 2.18
CA ILE A 237 1.39 -10.87 2.75
C ILE A 237 2.53 -9.88 2.54
N ASN A 238 2.24 -8.66 2.10
CA ASN A 238 3.20 -7.59 2.02
C ASN A 238 3.06 -6.65 3.22
N ILE A 239 4.17 -6.41 3.90
CA ILE A 239 4.27 -5.42 4.95
C ILE A 239 4.47 -4.06 4.29
N GLU A 240 3.65 -3.09 4.68
CA GLU A 240 3.80 -1.69 4.32
C GLU A 240 3.76 -0.84 5.58
N THR A 241 4.89 -0.26 5.96
CA THR A 241 4.94 0.63 7.11
C THR A 241 4.84 2.07 6.64
N CYS A 242 3.70 2.73 6.89
CA CYS A 242 3.50 4.12 6.52
C CYS A 242 4.11 5.12 7.52
N PHE A 243 5.11 4.73 8.28
CA PHE A 243 5.79 5.60 9.24
C PHE A 243 6.85 6.47 8.52
N PRO A 244 6.92 7.76 8.77
CA PRO A 244 6.26 8.56 9.81
C PRO A 244 5.01 9.33 9.34
N TYR A 245 4.27 8.83 8.38
CA TYR A 245 3.19 9.55 7.72
C TYR A 245 1.91 9.59 8.55
N ALA A 246 1.13 10.64 8.32
CA ALA A 246 -0.18 10.82 8.90
C ALA A 246 -1.17 11.35 7.87
N SER A 247 -2.34 10.73 7.82
CA SER A 247 -3.42 11.09 6.91
C SER A 247 -4.62 11.64 7.68
N PRO A 248 -5.26 12.72 7.21
CA PRO A 248 -6.55 13.12 7.73
C PRO A 248 -7.60 12.06 7.40
N PHE A 249 -8.69 12.02 8.16
CA PHE A 249 -9.86 11.25 7.77
C PHE A 249 -10.37 11.71 6.40
N ALA A 250 -10.56 10.78 5.50
CA ALA A 250 -10.93 11.06 4.11
C ALA A 250 -12.44 11.31 3.94
N ARG A 251 -13.25 10.77 4.88
CA ARG A 251 -14.71 10.80 4.83
C ARG A 251 -15.31 11.31 6.14
N PRO A 252 -16.58 11.76 6.12
CA PRO A 252 -17.29 12.12 7.34
C PRO A 252 -17.37 10.96 8.33
N LYS A 253 -17.30 11.27 9.62
CA LYS A 253 -17.44 10.33 10.71
C LYS A 253 -18.70 9.47 10.57
N GLY A 254 -18.59 8.19 10.79
CA GLY A 254 -19.67 7.22 10.66
C GLY A 254 -19.85 6.61 9.27
N THR A 255 -19.12 7.08 8.24
CA THR A 255 -19.29 6.58 6.87
C THR A 255 -18.99 5.09 6.73
N GLY A 256 -17.94 4.57 7.36
CA GLY A 256 -17.58 3.16 7.38
C GLY A 256 -18.16 2.39 8.59
N GLY A 257 -19.12 2.98 9.32
CA GLY A 257 -19.80 2.35 10.45
C GLY A 257 -19.28 2.75 11.83
N VAL A 258 -18.09 3.37 11.93
CA VAL A 258 -17.53 3.85 13.20
C VAL A 258 -17.86 5.32 13.41
N ASP A 259 -18.55 5.63 14.51
CA ASP A 259 -18.97 6.99 14.86
C ASP A 259 -18.46 7.46 16.24
N THR A 260 -17.58 6.69 16.88
CA THR A 260 -16.96 7.02 18.17
C THR A 260 -15.44 7.08 18.07
N LEU A 261 -14.81 7.64 19.10
CA LEU A 261 -13.35 7.63 19.26
C LEU A 261 -12.97 6.66 20.39
N GLU A 262 -13.42 5.41 20.26
CA GLU A 262 -13.22 4.32 21.21
C GLU A 262 -12.56 3.12 20.50
N GLY A 263 -12.10 2.13 21.24
CA GLY A 263 -11.49 0.92 20.69
C GLY A 263 -10.30 1.23 19.79
N THR A 264 -10.33 0.72 18.58
CA THR A 264 -9.30 0.95 17.54
C THR A 264 -9.16 2.44 17.20
N PHE A 265 -10.23 3.21 17.32
CA PHE A 265 -10.26 4.66 17.06
C PHE A 265 -9.98 5.52 18.30
N ALA A 266 -9.63 4.94 19.43
CA ALA A 266 -9.24 5.70 20.61
C ALA A 266 -8.01 6.57 20.30
N VAL A 267 -8.09 7.87 20.67
CA VAL A 267 -7.00 8.81 20.41
C VAL A 267 -5.80 8.46 21.29
N LYS A 268 -4.67 8.17 20.66
CA LYS A 268 -3.40 7.87 21.33
C LYS A 268 -2.41 9.02 21.20
N PRO A 269 -1.42 9.14 22.09
CA PRO A 269 -0.30 10.05 21.90
C PRO A 269 0.41 9.77 20.56
N ALA A 270 0.84 10.83 19.89
CA ALA A 270 1.65 10.69 18.68
C ALA A 270 2.96 9.92 18.99
N PRO A 271 3.45 9.10 18.06
CA PRO A 271 4.69 8.33 18.24
C PRO A 271 5.94 9.20 18.25
N PHE A 272 5.81 10.47 17.90
CA PHE A 272 6.85 11.50 17.91
C PHE A 272 6.20 12.87 18.08
N ASP A 273 7.03 13.91 18.21
CA ASP A 273 6.57 15.29 18.39
C ASP A 273 5.53 15.70 17.33
N GLU A 274 4.39 16.26 17.76
CA GLU A 274 3.30 16.67 16.86
C GLU A 274 3.76 17.60 15.73
N SER A 275 4.81 18.40 15.96
CA SER A 275 5.40 19.25 14.90
C SER A 275 6.01 18.48 13.74
N LYS A 276 6.29 17.18 13.95
CA LYS A 276 6.83 16.26 12.95
C LYS A 276 5.74 15.41 12.25
N ILE A 277 4.49 15.49 12.69
CA ILE A 277 3.35 14.83 12.03
C ILE A 277 2.93 15.69 10.84
N LYS A 278 3.33 15.27 9.65
CA LYS A 278 3.10 16.05 8.42
C LYS A 278 2.58 15.14 7.30
N PRO A 279 1.87 15.72 6.31
CA PRO A 279 1.60 15.02 5.06
C PRO A 279 2.90 14.61 4.36
N LEU A 280 2.82 13.59 3.50
CA LEU A 280 3.96 13.02 2.77
C LEU A 280 4.80 14.08 2.05
N GLU A 281 4.16 15.05 1.42
CA GLU A 281 4.82 16.13 0.67
C GLU A 281 5.66 17.07 1.54
N TYR A 282 5.48 17.02 2.85
CA TYR A 282 6.27 17.83 3.78
C TYR A 282 7.69 17.27 3.97
N TYR A 283 7.88 15.97 3.84
CA TYR A 283 9.18 15.31 4.06
C TYR A 283 10.14 15.49 2.87
N TYR A 284 9.83 16.45 2.02
CA TYR A 284 10.67 16.85 0.90
C TYR A 284 11.94 17.54 1.38
N PRO A 285 13.09 17.29 0.69
CA PRO A 285 14.40 17.83 1.08
C PRO A 285 14.42 19.33 1.30
N ALA A 286 13.59 20.09 0.54
CA ALA A 286 13.54 21.54 0.60
C ALA A 286 12.72 22.10 1.78
N LYS A 287 12.01 21.29 2.54
CA LYS A 287 11.02 21.75 3.53
C LYS A 287 11.39 21.43 4.99
N ILE A 288 12.32 20.53 5.20
CA ILE A 288 12.79 20.15 6.56
C ILE A 288 14.31 20.25 6.65
N SER A 289 14.82 20.44 7.87
CA SER A 289 16.26 20.43 8.09
C SER A 289 16.83 19.01 7.92
N GLU A 290 18.09 18.93 7.50
CA GLU A 290 18.75 17.64 7.32
C GLU A 290 18.79 16.81 8.61
N SER A 291 18.97 17.44 9.77
CA SER A 291 18.97 16.74 11.06
C SER A 291 17.61 16.08 11.37
N VAL A 292 16.49 16.76 11.07
CA VAL A 292 15.15 16.21 11.23
C VAL A 292 14.91 15.08 10.23
N LEU A 293 15.36 15.24 8.99
CA LEU A 293 15.26 14.20 7.98
C LEU A 293 16.00 12.93 8.39
N GLN A 294 17.24 13.05 8.87
CA GLN A 294 18.03 11.90 9.34
C GLN A 294 17.36 11.19 10.54
N GLU A 295 16.79 11.95 11.46
CA GLU A 295 16.02 11.40 12.58
C GLU A 295 14.79 10.60 12.07
N LEU A 296 14.05 11.13 11.10
CA LEU A 296 12.87 10.47 10.53
C LEU A 296 13.25 9.23 9.72
N MET A 297 14.34 9.27 8.96
CA MET A 297 14.84 8.10 8.23
C MET A 297 15.29 7.00 9.20
N ALA A 298 15.97 7.34 10.28
CA ALA A 298 16.33 6.38 11.31
C ALA A 298 15.09 5.76 11.98
N ALA A 299 14.07 6.57 12.24
CA ALA A 299 12.80 6.12 12.79
C ALA A 299 12.03 5.22 11.79
N GLN A 300 12.00 5.56 10.50
CA GLN A 300 11.41 4.72 9.45
C GLN A 300 12.10 3.36 9.36
N ASN A 301 13.44 3.33 9.33
CA ASN A 301 14.17 2.06 9.32
C ASN A 301 13.90 1.23 10.60
N ARG A 302 13.83 1.86 11.77
CA ARG A 302 13.44 1.17 13.01
C ARG A 302 12.03 0.62 12.92
N CYS A 303 11.09 1.38 12.34
CA CYS A 303 9.72 0.94 12.16
C CYS A 303 9.67 -0.37 11.35
N VAL A 304 10.37 -0.43 10.22
CA VAL A 304 10.48 -1.66 9.42
C VAL A 304 11.09 -2.80 10.24
N GLN A 305 12.21 -2.56 10.93
CA GLN A 305 12.89 -3.60 11.71
C GLN A 305 12.05 -4.18 12.86
N VAL A 306 11.16 -3.39 13.44
CA VAL A 306 10.23 -3.84 14.51
C VAL A 306 9.04 -4.58 13.92
N SER A 307 8.62 -4.22 12.70
CA SER A 307 7.43 -4.78 12.02
C SER A 307 7.69 -6.11 11.32
N VAL A 308 8.93 -6.52 11.16
CA VAL A 308 9.41 -7.78 10.57
C VAL A 308 9.79 -8.76 11.67
#